data_2678d5ac2a01c82ba0ca0b05c192ed54
#
_entry.id   2678d5ac2a01c82ba0ca0b05c192ed54
#
_cell.length_a   1.000
_cell.length_b   1.000
_cell.length_c   1.000
_cell.angle_alpha   90.00
_cell.angle_beta   90.00
_cell.angle_gamma   90.00
#
_symmetry.space_group_name_H-M   'P 1'
#
loop_
_entity.id
_entity.type
_entity.pdbx_description
1 polymer ?
#
loop_
_entity_poly.entity_id
_entity_poly.type
_entity_poly.pdbx_seq_one_letter_code
_entity_poly.pdbx_strand_id
1 'polypeptide(L)'
;NIREKVFKATFEIKGKALYPKLEKTFEMMGEILTASKLNDTKRIKEILAMTKSRLSMKFQSSGHTTAALRALSYASPSAKFKDMTNGIDFYQKIVDLSEHFEEEKESITATLINLTKKLFRPDNMMISYTASKEGMDGLEKMIANLSERLYKEVPEETPCIIHCEKKNEGFKTASKVQYVARTGNFIDNGA
;
A
#
# COMPACT_ATOMS: atom_id res chain seq x y z
N ASN A 1 10.90 -2.73 15.61
CA ASN A 1 12.16 -2.66 16.32
C ASN A 1 12.62 -1.20 16.39
N ILE A 2 12.50 -0.56 17.55
CA ILE A 2 12.77 0.89 17.75
C ILE A 2 14.26 1.21 17.52
N ARG A 3 15.13 0.22 17.57
CA ARG A 3 16.59 0.39 17.43
C ARG A 3 17.10 0.29 15.98
N GLU A 4 16.31 -0.21 15.06
CA GLU A 4 16.67 -0.27 13.64
C GLU A 4 15.95 0.84 12.89
N LYS A 5 16.74 1.76 12.31
CA LYS A 5 16.22 2.83 11.42
C LYS A 5 15.61 2.28 10.11
N VAL A 6 15.34 0.98 10.07
CA VAL A 6 14.84 0.26 8.89
C VAL A 6 13.43 -0.23 9.17
N PHE A 7 12.50 0.10 8.29
CA PHE A 7 11.17 -0.49 8.25
C PHE A 7 11.01 -1.31 6.97
N LYS A 8 10.18 -2.35 7.01
CA LYS A 8 9.87 -3.17 5.85
C LYS A 8 8.48 -2.79 5.33
N ALA A 9 8.43 -2.31 4.09
CA ALA A 9 7.17 -2.09 3.40
C ALA A 9 6.65 -3.43 2.86
N THR A 10 5.39 -3.74 3.09
CA THR A 10 4.76 -4.98 2.63
C THR A 10 3.44 -4.68 1.92
N PHE A 11 3.20 -5.42 0.85
CA PHE A 11 1.86 -5.55 0.27
C PHE A 11 1.23 -6.83 0.83
N GLU A 12 0.02 -6.74 1.37
CA GLU A 12 -0.65 -7.87 2.00
C GLU A 12 -1.94 -8.23 1.24
N ILE A 13 -2.11 -9.53 0.96
CA ILE A 13 -3.39 -10.11 0.58
C ILE A 13 -3.84 -11.07 1.68
N LYS A 14 -5.07 -10.91 2.14
CA LYS A 14 -5.63 -11.71 3.23
C LYS A 14 -6.87 -12.44 2.77
N GLY A 15 -6.98 -13.70 3.15
CA GLY A 15 -8.15 -14.52 2.93
C GLY A 15 -8.54 -15.30 4.18
N LYS A 16 -9.82 -15.59 4.31
CA LYS A 16 -10.37 -16.46 5.35
C LYS A 16 -11.37 -17.40 4.68
N ALA A 17 -11.19 -18.68 4.90
CA ALA A 17 -12.06 -19.71 4.31
C ALA A 17 -12.25 -20.90 5.25
N LEU A 18 -13.31 -21.65 5.03
CA LEU A 18 -13.47 -22.98 5.60
C LEU A 18 -12.52 -23.96 4.90
N TYR A 19 -12.08 -25.00 5.59
CA TYR A 19 -11.11 -25.98 5.07
C TYR A 19 -11.43 -26.53 3.68
N PRO A 20 -12.66 -26.95 3.36
CA PRO A 20 -13.01 -27.43 2.02
C PRO A 20 -12.89 -26.38 0.90
N LYS A 21 -12.71 -25.11 1.25
CA LYS A 21 -12.58 -23.97 0.33
C LYS A 21 -11.18 -23.36 0.28
N LEU A 22 -10.22 -23.92 1.02
CA LEU A 22 -8.86 -23.36 1.09
C LEU A 22 -8.16 -23.36 -0.25
N GLU A 23 -8.16 -24.48 -0.96
CA GLU A 23 -7.54 -24.59 -2.28
C GLU A 23 -8.08 -23.52 -3.22
N LYS A 24 -9.41 -23.35 -3.27
CA LYS A 24 -10.05 -22.30 -4.06
C LYS A 24 -9.65 -20.90 -3.64
N THR A 25 -9.42 -20.67 -2.34
CA THR A 25 -8.96 -19.38 -1.84
C THR A 25 -7.55 -19.06 -2.33
N PHE A 26 -6.63 -20.02 -2.30
CA PHE A 26 -5.29 -19.87 -2.84
C PHE A 26 -5.30 -19.64 -4.37
N GLU A 27 -6.15 -20.34 -5.10
CA GLU A 27 -6.36 -20.10 -6.53
C GLU A 27 -6.81 -18.66 -6.81
N MET A 28 -7.81 -18.18 -6.06
CA MET A 28 -8.33 -16.81 -6.20
C MET A 28 -7.26 -15.76 -5.85
N MET A 29 -6.45 -16.01 -4.81
CA MET A 29 -5.32 -15.13 -4.49
C MET A 29 -4.33 -15.08 -5.66
N GLY A 30 -3.96 -16.22 -6.24
CA GLY A 30 -3.10 -16.28 -7.42
C GLY A 30 -3.70 -15.53 -8.61
N GLU A 31 -4.98 -15.69 -8.87
CA GLU A 31 -5.68 -14.99 -9.94
C GLU A 31 -5.69 -13.47 -9.74
N ILE A 32 -5.96 -13.00 -8.52
CA ILE A 32 -5.91 -11.57 -8.18
C ILE A 32 -4.51 -11.01 -8.43
N LEU A 33 -3.46 -11.73 -8.03
CA LEU A 33 -2.08 -11.24 -8.13
C LEU A 33 -1.54 -11.25 -9.56
N THR A 34 -2.00 -12.17 -10.43
CA THR A 34 -1.38 -12.38 -11.74
C THR A 34 -2.29 -12.17 -12.95
N ALA A 35 -3.62 -12.22 -12.75
CA ALA A 35 -4.59 -12.14 -13.84
C ALA A 35 -5.57 -10.95 -13.74
N SER A 36 -5.33 -10.00 -12.82
CA SER A 36 -6.12 -8.78 -12.73
C SER A 36 -6.02 -7.95 -14.01
N LYS A 37 -7.16 -7.46 -14.51
CA LYS A 37 -7.25 -6.64 -15.74
C LYS A 37 -6.77 -5.21 -15.48
N LEU A 38 -5.45 -5.03 -15.40
CA LEU A 38 -4.83 -3.73 -15.15
C LEU A 38 -4.87 -2.77 -16.34
N ASN A 39 -5.36 -3.22 -17.48
CA ASN A 39 -5.56 -2.41 -18.70
C ASN A 39 -7.01 -1.92 -18.86
N ASP A 40 -7.91 -2.18 -17.92
CA ASP A 40 -9.26 -1.62 -17.92
C ASP A 40 -9.23 -0.18 -17.43
N THR A 41 -8.94 0.74 -18.36
CA THR A 41 -8.80 2.17 -18.08
C THR A 41 -10.08 2.79 -17.52
N LYS A 42 -11.27 2.31 -17.95
CA LYS A 42 -12.54 2.77 -17.39
C LYS A 42 -12.63 2.43 -15.90
N ARG A 43 -12.29 1.20 -15.55
CA ARG A 43 -12.31 0.75 -14.16
C ARG A 43 -11.26 1.44 -13.30
N ILE A 44 -10.08 1.70 -13.83
CA ILE A 44 -9.03 2.47 -13.14
C ILE A 44 -9.54 3.88 -12.82
N LYS A 45 -10.17 4.56 -13.78
CA LYS A 45 -10.75 5.90 -13.57
C LYS A 45 -11.81 5.91 -12.45
N GLU A 46 -12.69 4.91 -12.45
CA GLU A 46 -13.69 4.74 -11.37
C GLU A 46 -13.02 4.55 -10.00
N ILE A 47 -11.98 3.69 -9.91
CA ILE A 47 -11.24 3.44 -8.67
C ILE A 47 -10.53 4.70 -8.18
N LEU A 48 -9.93 5.49 -9.07
CA LEU A 48 -9.31 6.77 -8.71
C LEU A 48 -10.34 7.73 -8.13
N ALA A 49 -11.50 7.89 -8.76
CA ALA A 49 -12.59 8.76 -8.29
C ALA A 49 -13.13 8.31 -6.92
N MET A 50 -13.35 7.01 -6.74
CA MET A 50 -13.78 6.43 -5.45
C MET A 50 -12.73 6.65 -4.37
N THR A 51 -11.45 6.46 -4.70
CA THR A 51 -10.34 6.64 -3.75
C THR A 51 -10.19 8.09 -3.34
N LYS A 52 -10.28 9.04 -4.30
CA LYS A 52 -10.29 10.48 -4.04
C LYS A 52 -11.40 10.87 -3.06
N SER A 53 -12.63 10.41 -3.30
CA SER A 53 -13.78 10.69 -2.44
C SER A 53 -13.60 10.10 -1.03
N ARG A 54 -13.15 8.85 -0.93
CA ARG A 54 -12.91 8.17 0.34
C ARG A 54 -11.86 8.88 1.18
N LEU A 55 -10.75 9.30 0.58
CA LEU A 55 -9.67 10.02 1.27
C LEU A 55 -10.14 11.41 1.73
N SER A 56 -10.89 12.13 0.89
CA SER A 56 -11.46 13.43 1.27
C SER A 56 -12.39 13.30 2.49
N MET A 57 -13.28 12.32 2.50
CA MET A 57 -14.16 12.06 3.66
C MET A 57 -13.35 11.68 4.90
N LYS A 58 -12.32 10.85 4.77
CA LYS A 58 -11.43 10.47 5.86
C LYS A 58 -10.75 11.68 6.49
N PHE A 59 -10.28 12.63 5.69
CA PHE A 59 -9.61 13.82 6.20
C PHE A 59 -10.55 14.77 6.92
N GLN A 60 -11.81 14.83 6.50
CA GLN A 60 -12.84 15.59 7.21
C GLN A 60 -13.24 14.94 8.54
N SER A 61 -13.44 13.61 8.55
CA SER A 61 -13.89 12.89 9.75
C SER A 61 -12.78 12.62 10.77
N SER A 62 -11.53 12.54 10.34
CA SER A 62 -10.37 12.15 11.15
C SER A 62 -9.19 13.11 10.97
N GLY A 63 -9.46 14.42 10.96
CA GLY A 63 -8.45 15.44 10.72
C GLY A 63 -7.29 15.43 11.74
N HIS A 64 -7.57 15.09 13.00
CA HIS A 64 -6.56 14.97 14.04
C HIS A 64 -5.51 13.87 13.74
N THR A 65 -5.95 12.69 13.31
CA THR A 65 -5.03 11.60 12.95
C THR A 65 -4.27 11.92 11.67
N THR A 66 -4.91 12.61 10.72
CA THR A 66 -4.29 13.05 9.48
C THR A 66 -3.20 14.08 9.76
N ALA A 67 -3.47 15.09 10.59
CA ALA A 67 -2.48 16.07 11.01
C ALA A 67 -1.31 15.44 11.75
N ALA A 68 -1.58 14.49 12.67
CA ALA A 68 -0.54 13.76 13.38
C ALA A 68 0.35 12.93 12.45
N LEU A 69 -0.24 12.16 11.53
CA LEU A 69 0.53 11.38 10.53
C LEU A 69 1.39 12.32 9.65
N ARG A 70 0.81 13.43 9.20
CA ARG A 70 1.54 14.42 8.39
C ARG A 70 2.73 15.00 9.15
N ALA A 71 2.54 15.40 10.38
CA ALA A 71 3.63 15.90 11.23
C ALA A 71 4.73 14.82 11.44
N LEU A 72 4.35 13.56 11.73
CA LEU A 72 5.29 12.46 11.88
C LEU A 72 6.09 12.17 10.60
N SER A 73 5.49 12.38 9.43
CA SER A 73 6.16 12.14 8.15
C SER A 73 7.37 13.03 7.89
N TYR A 74 7.51 14.12 8.62
CA TYR A 74 8.68 15.02 8.55
C TYR A 74 9.90 14.50 9.33
N ALA A 75 9.69 13.53 10.23
CA ALA A 75 10.75 13.05 11.13
C ALA A 75 10.99 11.53 11.05
N SER A 76 10.13 10.78 10.37
CA SER A 76 10.21 9.32 10.34
C SER A 76 9.98 8.76 8.93
N PRO A 77 10.93 7.99 8.35
CA PRO A 77 10.76 7.35 7.04
C PRO A 77 9.53 6.42 6.97
N SER A 78 9.24 5.69 8.05
CA SER A 78 8.06 4.83 8.09
C SER A 78 6.74 5.62 8.10
N ALA A 79 6.70 6.76 8.79
CA ALA A 79 5.54 7.66 8.76
C ALA A 79 5.41 8.36 7.40
N LYS A 80 6.54 8.74 6.77
CA LYS A 80 6.55 9.28 5.41
C LYS A 80 6.01 8.27 4.41
N PHE A 81 6.43 7.01 4.49
CA PHE A 81 5.87 5.94 3.66
C PHE A 81 4.36 5.78 3.87
N LYS A 82 3.88 5.81 5.11
CA LYS A 82 2.44 5.77 5.41
C LYS A 82 1.68 6.97 4.83
N ASP A 83 2.27 8.17 4.86
CA ASP A 83 1.68 9.36 4.26
C ASP A 83 1.61 9.23 2.73
N MET A 84 2.67 8.71 2.09
CA MET A 84 2.74 8.45 0.65
C MET A 84 1.77 7.35 0.18
N THR A 85 1.29 6.48 1.07
CA THR A 85 0.41 5.35 0.70
C THR A 85 -1.02 5.48 1.21
N ASN A 86 -1.28 6.35 2.18
CA ASN A 86 -2.62 6.49 2.79
C ASN A 86 -2.88 7.85 3.45
N GLY A 87 -1.99 8.83 3.30
CA GLY A 87 -2.09 10.17 3.86
C GLY A 87 -2.29 11.26 2.83
N ILE A 88 -1.77 12.45 3.14
CA ILE A 88 -1.95 13.64 2.31
C ILE A 88 -1.18 13.55 0.99
N ASP A 89 0.07 13.07 1.00
CA ASP A 89 0.82 12.87 -0.25
C ASP A 89 0.11 11.89 -1.17
N PHE A 90 -0.46 10.81 -0.62
CA PHE A 90 -1.25 9.87 -1.40
C PHE A 90 -2.48 10.54 -2.02
N TYR A 91 -3.21 11.32 -1.24
CA TYR A 91 -4.38 12.04 -1.74
C TYR A 91 -4.01 13.01 -2.87
N GLN A 92 -2.96 13.79 -2.71
CA GLN A 92 -2.47 14.72 -3.73
C GLN A 92 -2.12 13.98 -5.02
N LYS A 93 -1.45 12.81 -4.92
CA LYS A 93 -1.15 11.99 -6.10
C LYS A 93 -2.40 11.42 -6.76
N ILE A 94 -3.41 11.00 -5.98
CA ILE A 94 -4.69 10.52 -6.51
C ILE A 94 -5.47 11.65 -7.21
N VAL A 95 -5.41 12.87 -6.68
CA VAL A 95 -6.01 14.06 -7.33
C VAL A 95 -5.33 14.32 -8.66
N ASP A 96 -4.02 14.41 -8.68
CA ASP A 96 -3.20 14.63 -9.86
C ASP A 96 -3.48 13.58 -10.96
N LEU A 97 -3.40 12.28 -10.62
CA LEU A 97 -3.75 11.20 -11.55
C LEU A 97 -5.20 11.23 -12.03
N SER A 98 -6.14 11.75 -11.22
CA SER A 98 -7.53 11.87 -11.63
C SER A 98 -7.76 13.02 -12.59
N GLU A 99 -7.06 14.13 -12.42
CA GLU A 99 -7.15 15.33 -13.24
C GLU A 99 -6.49 15.14 -14.61
N HIS A 100 -5.36 14.43 -14.66
CA HIS A 100 -4.61 14.16 -15.89
C HIS A 100 -4.85 12.75 -16.46
N PHE A 101 -5.93 12.06 -16.03
CA PHE A 101 -6.13 10.65 -16.33
C PHE A 101 -6.14 10.33 -17.83
N GLU A 102 -6.80 11.14 -18.64
CA GLU A 102 -6.92 10.88 -20.08
C GLU A 102 -5.56 10.97 -20.81
N GLU A 103 -4.67 11.79 -20.28
CA GLU A 103 -3.32 11.98 -20.83
C GLU A 103 -2.36 10.88 -20.34
N GLU A 104 -2.53 10.44 -19.08
CA GLU A 104 -1.61 9.52 -18.41
C GLU A 104 -2.08 8.06 -18.35
N LYS A 105 -3.27 7.70 -18.82
CA LYS A 105 -3.88 6.37 -18.65
C LYS A 105 -3.00 5.22 -19.12
N GLU A 106 -2.26 5.39 -20.20
CA GLU A 106 -1.34 4.37 -20.71
C GLU A 106 -0.11 4.20 -19.81
N SER A 107 0.45 5.31 -19.33
CA SER A 107 1.56 5.34 -18.38
C SER A 107 1.16 4.72 -17.03
N ILE A 108 -0.04 5.07 -16.53
CA ILE A 108 -0.62 4.48 -15.31
C ILE A 108 -0.73 2.96 -15.45
N THR A 109 -1.30 2.49 -16.56
CA THR A 109 -1.47 1.06 -16.85
C THR A 109 -0.12 0.33 -16.92
N ALA A 110 0.83 0.88 -17.65
CA ALA A 110 2.18 0.31 -17.75
C ALA A 110 2.88 0.25 -16.39
N THR A 111 2.73 1.30 -15.59
CA THR A 111 3.28 1.37 -14.23
C THR A 111 2.67 0.31 -13.32
N LEU A 112 1.34 0.12 -13.35
CA LEU A 112 0.66 -0.91 -12.57
C LEU A 112 1.11 -2.31 -12.96
N ILE A 113 1.20 -2.61 -14.26
CA ILE A 113 1.68 -3.90 -14.76
C ILE A 113 3.14 -4.16 -14.32
N ASN A 114 4.02 -3.17 -14.45
CA ASN A 114 5.40 -3.31 -14.02
C ASN A 114 5.51 -3.51 -12.51
N LEU A 115 4.67 -2.82 -11.74
CA LEU A 115 4.64 -2.95 -10.29
C LEU A 115 4.22 -4.36 -9.84
N THR A 116 3.19 -4.95 -10.48
CA THR A 116 2.77 -6.32 -10.16
C THR A 116 3.88 -7.34 -10.43
N LYS A 117 4.60 -7.20 -11.55
CA LYS A 117 5.74 -8.07 -11.89
C LYS A 117 6.88 -7.95 -10.88
N LYS A 118 7.14 -6.75 -10.38
CA LYS A 118 8.18 -6.50 -9.37
C LYS A 118 7.80 -7.00 -7.99
N LEU A 119 6.54 -6.89 -7.60
CA LEU A 119 6.09 -7.23 -6.24
C LEU A 119 5.75 -8.71 -6.07
N PHE A 120 5.04 -9.31 -7.04
CA PHE A 120 4.41 -10.61 -6.86
C PHE A 120 5.28 -11.74 -7.40
N ARG A 121 6.35 -12.02 -6.66
CA ARG A 121 7.36 -13.03 -6.97
C ARG A 121 7.55 -13.99 -5.78
N PRO A 122 7.88 -15.28 -6.04
CA PRO A 122 8.10 -16.25 -4.98
C PRO A 122 9.21 -15.87 -4.01
N ASP A 123 10.31 -15.28 -4.50
CA ASP A 123 11.47 -14.84 -3.71
C ASP A 123 11.17 -13.64 -2.80
N ASN A 124 10.09 -12.91 -3.08
CA ASN A 124 9.62 -11.77 -2.31
C ASN A 124 8.36 -12.08 -1.47
N MET A 125 7.95 -13.35 -1.42
CA MET A 125 6.72 -13.77 -0.75
C MET A 125 6.98 -14.23 0.68
N MET A 126 6.12 -13.80 1.59
CA MET A 126 6.02 -14.33 2.95
C MET A 126 4.58 -14.73 3.22
N ILE A 127 4.37 -15.96 3.67
CA ILE A 127 3.05 -16.48 4.02
C ILE A 127 2.95 -16.64 5.53
N SER A 128 1.89 -16.04 6.11
CA SER A 128 1.48 -16.30 7.48
C SER A 128 0.14 -17.03 7.43
N TYR A 129 0.09 -18.23 7.99
CA TYR A 129 -1.08 -19.08 7.96
C TYR A 129 -1.43 -19.57 9.37
N THR A 130 -2.70 -19.47 9.72
CA THR A 130 -3.21 -19.93 11.02
C THR A 130 -4.42 -20.82 10.79
N ALA A 131 -4.33 -22.06 11.27
CA ALA A 131 -5.38 -23.06 11.17
C ALA A 131 -5.30 -24.09 12.29
N SER A 132 -6.30 -24.94 12.44
CA SER A 132 -6.16 -26.18 13.22
C SER A 132 -5.32 -27.21 12.45
N LYS A 133 -5.00 -28.32 13.10
CA LYS A 133 -4.19 -29.40 12.49
C LYS A 133 -4.76 -29.90 11.14
N GLU A 134 -6.07 -30.04 11.06
CA GLU A 134 -6.78 -30.44 9.81
C GLU A 134 -6.60 -29.44 8.67
N GLY A 135 -6.51 -28.15 9.00
CA GLY A 135 -6.28 -27.11 8.00
C GLY A 135 -4.84 -27.01 7.49
N MET A 136 -3.92 -27.76 8.07
CA MET A 136 -2.53 -27.80 7.60
C MET A 136 -2.33 -28.83 6.47
N ASP A 137 -3.27 -29.75 6.31
CA ASP A 137 -3.19 -30.77 5.26
C ASP A 137 -3.23 -30.13 3.86
N GLY A 138 -2.26 -30.47 3.02
CA GLY A 138 -2.14 -29.99 1.66
C GLY A 138 -1.66 -28.51 1.51
N LEU A 139 -1.34 -27.83 2.62
CA LEU A 139 -0.88 -26.43 2.59
C LEU A 139 0.35 -26.25 1.70
N GLU A 140 1.35 -27.13 1.81
CA GLU A 140 2.59 -27.07 1.01
C GLU A 140 2.27 -27.10 -0.50
N LYS A 141 1.35 -27.97 -0.92
CA LYS A 141 0.91 -28.05 -2.31
C LYS A 141 0.22 -26.76 -2.76
N MET A 142 -0.64 -26.20 -1.92
CA MET A 142 -1.32 -24.93 -2.24
C MET A 142 -0.33 -23.78 -2.38
N ILE A 143 0.69 -23.72 -1.51
CA ILE A 143 1.76 -22.73 -1.59
C ILE A 143 2.61 -22.92 -2.85
N ALA A 144 2.97 -24.16 -3.19
CA ALA A 144 3.71 -24.46 -4.41
C ALA A 144 2.94 -24.01 -5.66
N ASN A 145 1.65 -24.37 -5.76
CA ASN A 145 0.78 -23.96 -6.84
C ASN A 145 0.65 -22.42 -6.96
N LEU A 146 0.55 -21.73 -5.83
CA LEU A 146 0.54 -20.26 -5.83
C LEU A 146 1.87 -19.69 -6.34
N SER A 147 2.99 -20.22 -5.84
CA SER A 147 4.34 -19.79 -6.22
C SER A 147 4.63 -19.96 -7.71
N GLU A 148 4.14 -21.05 -8.32
CA GLU A 148 4.28 -21.30 -9.75
C GLU A 148 3.56 -20.28 -10.64
N ARG A 149 2.50 -19.68 -10.15
CA ARG A 149 1.74 -18.63 -10.86
C ARG A 149 2.39 -17.26 -10.81
N LEU A 150 3.23 -17.01 -9.82
CA LEU A 150 3.86 -15.70 -9.63
C LEU A 150 4.95 -15.43 -10.67
N TYR A 151 5.29 -14.14 -10.81
CA TYR A 151 6.33 -13.70 -11.74
C TYR A 151 7.72 -14.15 -11.28
N LYS A 152 8.58 -14.57 -12.23
CA LYS A 152 9.90 -15.14 -11.92
C LYS A 152 11.07 -14.21 -12.30
N GLU A 153 10.78 -13.11 -13.00
CA GLU A 153 11.79 -12.13 -13.35
C GLU A 153 12.24 -11.38 -12.09
N VAL A 154 13.53 -11.45 -11.80
CA VAL A 154 14.13 -10.69 -10.70
C VAL A 154 14.56 -9.33 -11.24
N PRO A 155 13.92 -8.22 -10.81
CA PRO A 155 14.33 -6.88 -11.24
C PRO A 155 15.65 -6.49 -10.58
N GLU A 156 16.37 -5.57 -11.19
CA GLU A 156 17.48 -4.93 -10.51
C GLU A 156 17.01 -4.27 -9.21
N GLU A 157 17.71 -4.55 -8.13
CA GLU A 157 17.44 -3.94 -6.83
C GLU A 157 17.87 -2.48 -6.86
N THR A 158 16.91 -1.59 -6.76
CA THR A 158 17.18 -0.16 -6.59
C THR A 158 16.86 0.22 -5.14
N PRO A 159 17.84 0.68 -4.36
CA PRO A 159 17.58 1.11 -2.99
C PRO A 159 16.53 2.22 -2.97
N CYS A 160 15.45 2.02 -2.25
CA CYS A 160 14.43 3.05 -2.02
C CYS A 160 14.77 3.80 -0.73
N ILE A 161 15.40 4.97 -0.87
CA ILE A 161 15.68 5.86 0.27
C ILE A 161 14.55 6.85 0.40
N ILE A 162 13.85 6.79 1.54
CA ILE A 162 12.78 7.74 1.86
C ILE A 162 13.38 8.90 2.64
N HIS A 163 13.43 10.06 1.99
CA HIS A 163 13.88 11.30 2.61
C HIS A 163 12.75 11.96 3.39
N CYS A 164 13.05 12.36 4.62
CA CYS A 164 12.18 13.17 5.45
C CYS A 164 12.63 14.63 5.42
N GLU A 165 11.70 15.52 5.16
CA GLU A 165 11.96 16.96 5.12
C GLU A 165 11.02 17.66 6.10
N LYS A 166 11.55 18.51 6.97
CA LYS A 166 10.75 19.32 7.88
C LYS A 166 10.01 20.41 7.10
N LYS A 167 8.69 20.42 7.24
CA LYS A 167 7.82 21.41 6.60
C LYS A 167 6.90 22.06 7.62
N ASN A 168 6.56 23.31 7.35
CA ASN A 168 5.53 24.05 8.07
C ASN A 168 4.38 24.27 7.07
N GLU A 169 3.34 23.47 7.18
CA GLU A 169 2.26 23.41 6.20
C GLU A 169 0.89 23.58 6.87
N GLY A 170 -0.05 24.14 6.12
CA GLY A 170 -1.45 24.21 6.49
C GLY A 170 -2.35 23.71 5.36
N PHE A 171 -3.32 22.86 5.69
CA PHE A 171 -4.29 22.34 4.73
C PHE A 171 -5.67 22.90 5.04
N LYS A 172 -6.30 23.53 4.04
CA LYS A 172 -7.67 24.03 4.15
C LYS A 172 -8.66 22.90 3.91
N THR A 173 -9.63 22.78 4.81
CA THR A 173 -10.75 21.84 4.69
C THR A 173 -12.07 22.57 4.95
N ALA A 174 -13.19 21.94 4.59
CA ALA A 174 -14.52 22.45 4.91
C ALA A 174 -14.91 22.29 6.40
N SER A 175 -14.03 21.71 7.21
CA SER A 175 -14.26 21.52 8.65
C SER A 175 -14.27 22.87 9.40
N LYS A 176 -15.17 22.98 10.38
CA LYS A 176 -15.18 24.11 11.32
C LYS A 176 -14.15 23.97 12.45
N VAL A 177 -13.49 22.81 12.55
CA VAL A 177 -12.50 22.50 13.59
C VAL A 177 -11.11 22.54 12.98
N GLN A 178 -10.16 23.13 13.70
CA GLN A 178 -8.75 23.14 13.35
C GLN A 178 -8.00 22.10 14.17
N TYR A 179 -7.05 21.43 13.53
CA TYR A 179 -6.15 20.49 14.17
C TYR A 179 -4.70 20.94 13.94
N VAL A 180 -3.96 21.10 15.02
CA VAL A 180 -2.54 21.45 14.99
C VAL A 180 -1.75 20.27 15.56
N ALA A 181 -0.74 19.83 14.82
CA ALA A 181 0.15 18.76 15.25
C ALA A 181 1.62 19.21 15.09
N ARG A 182 2.43 18.88 16.09
CA ARG A 182 3.87 19.09 16.08
C ARG A 182 4.55 17.78 16.48
N THR A 183 5.65 17.46 15.82
CA THR A 183 6.43 16.25 16.09
C THR A 183 7.91 16.56 16.24
N GLY A 184 8.63 15.64 16.86
CA GLY A 184 10.09 15.62 16.92
C GLY A 184 10.58 14.18 16.98
N ASN A 185 11.83 13.96 16.61
CA ASN A 185 12.49 12.67 16.73
C ASN A 185 13.31 12.64 18.01
N PHE A 186 12.79 11.96 19.03
CA PHE A 186 13.46 11.87 20.34
C PHE A 186 14.79 11.10 20.26
N ILE A 187 14.87 10.09 19.39
CA ILE A 187 16.09 9.27 19.22
C ILE A 187 17.24 10.14 18.69
N ASP A 188 16.97 10.99 17.70
CA ASP A 188 17.98 11.88 17.13
C ASP A 188 18.36 13.03 18.10
N ASN A 189 17.56 13.28 19.14
CA ASN A 189 17.80 14.26 20.19
C ASN A 189 18.35 13.65 21.49
N GLY A 190 18.78 12.38 21.48
CA GLY A 190 19.50 11.76 22.59
C GLY A 190 18.60 11.18 23.69
N ALA A 191 17.34 10.87 23.41
CA ALA A 191 16.44 10.19 24.35
C ALA A 191 16.46 8.66 24.17
#